data_fed5a1c0dbc09a6d074c4fb04818102b
#
_entry.id   fed5a1c0dbc09a6d074c4fb04818102b
#
_cell.length_a   1.000
_cell.length_b   1.000
_cell.length_c   1.000
_cell.angle_alpha   90.00
_cell.angle_beta   90.00
_cell.angle_gamma   90.00
#
_symmetry.space_group_name_H-M   'P 1'
#
loop_
_entity.id
_entity.type
_entity.pdbx_description
1 polymer ?
#
loop_
_entity_poly.entity_id
_entity_poly.type
_entity_poly.pdbx_seq_one_letter_code
_entity_poly.pdbx_strand_id
1 'polypeptide(L)'
;MGGVAAAAFSVRHRQAHAGAPMEPAPGAPKEGTFKIPAGTMPRRRLGKTGIDVSLMGLGGFHIGIPKEDREAVRLVHTAMDHGVTFFDNCWDYNEGKSELRLGEALSGGRREKVFVMTKLDGRTKESALGQLEQSLKRMRTEMVDLVQIHEVIRMTDPERVFGPGGAMEALVQAKKAGKLRFIGFTGHKDPEIHLHMLAVARAHGFRFDTVQMPINAFDPHYQSFEKRVLPELVKNEIGALGMKPLGSGLFMKTNIASAPELLRYAMSRPVSVTITGCDTMGVLEQALATFIGGTAMRAPEAEKLVERTASVAKDGTHEKFKTSTMFDGTTAHPKWLEKAEI
;
A
#
# COMPACT_ATOMS: atom_id res chain seq x y z
N MET A 1 -25.39 -23.04 -50.66
CA MET A 1 -25.67 -22.99 -49.22
C MET A 1 -24.35 -23.02 -48.50
N GLY A 2 -23.82 -21.87 -48.17
CA GLY A 2 -22.53 -21.71 -47.51
C GLY A 2 -22.73 -21.27 -46.06
N GLY A 3 -22.38 -22.17 -45.12
CA GLY A 3 -22.43 -21.86 -43.71
C GLY A 3 -21.14 -21.16 -43.29
N VAL A 4 -21.30 -19.90 -42.81
CA VAL A 4 -20.21 -19.15 -42.20
C VAL A 4 -20.10 -19.55 -40.73
N ALA A 5 -19.01 -20.24 -40.38
CA ALA A 5 -18.68 -20.56 -39.01
C ALA A 5 -18.14 -19.31 -38.31
N ALA A 6 -18.89 -18.77 -37.34
CA ALA A 6 -18.44 -17.71 -36.47
C ALA A 6 -17.45 -18.28 -35.44
N ALA A 7 -16.16 -17.94 -35.58
CA ALA A 7 -15.16 -18.22 -34.60
C ALA A 7 -15.35 -17.29 -33.40
N ALA A 8 -15.84 -17.83 -32.29
CA ALA A 8 -15.90 -17.14 -31.01
C ALA A 8 -14.47 -17.00 -30.44
N PHE A 9 -13.90 -15.79 -30.51
CA PHE A 9 -12.69 -15.42 -29.79
C PHE A 9 -13.03 -15.30 -28.30
N SER A 10 -12.76 -16.37 -27.55
CA SER A 10 -12.76 -16.33 -26.08
C SER A 10 -11.54 -15.55 -25.63
N VAL A 11 -11.72 -14.27 -25.35
CA VAL A 11 -10.75 -13.46 -24.61
C VAL A 11 -10.76 -13.96 -23.17
N ARG A 12 -9.84 -14.88 -22.85
CA ARG A 12 -9.55 -15.24 -21.45
C ARG A 12 -8.95 -13.99 -20.78
N HIS A 13 -9.78 -13.26 -20.04
CA HIS A 13 -9.31 -12.29 -19.06
C HIS A 13 -8.46 -13.04 -18.04
N ARG A 14 -7.14 -12.90 -18.10
CA ARG A 14 -6.25 -13.30 -17.01
C ARG A 14 -6.51 -12.35 -15.86
N GLN A 15 -7.29 -12.80 -14.90
CA GLN A 15 -7.44 -12.18 -13.61
C GLN A 15 -6.05 -12.13 -12.95
N ALA A 16 -5.58 -10.92 -12.63
CA ALA A 16 -4.35 -10.69 -11.90
C ALA A 16 -4.61 -10.81 -10.39
N HIS A 17 -5.19 -11.94 -9.95
CA HIS A 17 -5.31 -12.29 -8.54
C HIS A 17 -5.22 -13.80 -8.40
N ALA A 18 -4.36 -14.23 -7.46
CA ALA A 18 -4.11 -15.58 -7.01
C ALA A 18 -3.42 -16.52 -8.03
N GLY A 19 -2.16 -16.86 -7.78
CA GLY A 19 -1.57 -18.13 -8.15
C GLY A 19 -0.61 -18.21 -9.33
N ALA A 20 -0.38 -17.15 -10.12
CA ALA A 20 0.75 -17.16 -11.06
C ALA A 20 1.90 -16.32 -10.50
N PRO A 21 3.14 -16.83 -10.44
CA PRO A 21 4.29 -16.01 -10.07
C PRO A 21 4.37 -14.84 -11.05
N MET A 22 4.22 -13.59 -10.53
CA MET A 22 4.50 -12.41 -11.32
C MET A 22 6.00 -12.41 -11.61
N GLU A 23 6.36 -12.40 -12.90
CA GLU A 23 7.75 -12.14 -13.26
C GLU A 23 8.10 -10.68 -12.94
N PRO A 24 9.36 -10.38 -12.59
CA PRO A 24 9.82 -9.01 -12.41
C PRO A 24 9.41 -8.15 -13.59
N ALA A 25 9.05 -6.88 -13.32
CA ALA A 25 8.62 -5.98 -14.38
C ALA A 25 9.68 -5.91 -15.49
N PRO A 26 9.30 -5.98 -16.77
CA PRO A 26 10.26 -5.84 -17.88
C PRO A 26 11.06 -4.54 -17.69
N GLY A 27 12.40 -4.64 -17.75
CA GLY A 27 13.29 -3.49 -17.52
C GLY A 27 13.61 -3.20 -16.05
N ALA A 28 13.23 -4.10 -15.11
CA ALA A 28 13.68 -3.98 -13.71
C ALA A 28 15.23 -3.95 -13.65
N PRO A 29 15.82 -3.06 -12.84
CA PRO A 29 17.27 -2.98 -12.73
C PRO A 29 17.84 -4.26 -12.11
N LYS A 30 19.02 -4.65 -12.61
CA LYS A 30 19.76 -5.77 -12.03
C LYS A 30 20.39 -5.35 -10.69
N GLU A 31 20.58 -6.33 -9.80
CA GLU A 31 21.34 -6.15 -8.56
C GLU A 31 22.73 -5.56 -8.86
N GLY A 32 23.18 -4.62 -8.02
CA GLY A 32 24.45 -3.90 -8.19
C GLY A 32 24.42 -2.77 -9.19
N THR A 33 23.28 -2.51 -9.88
CA THR A 33 23.14 -1.37 -10.80
C THR A 33 23.17 -0.03 -10.06
N PHE A 34 22.56 0.04 -8.89
CA PHE A 34 22.50 1.24 -8.07
C PHE A 34 23.37 1.10 -6.84
N LYS A 35 24.35 2.02 -6.70
CA LYS A 35 25.12 2.12 -5.47
C LYS A 35 24.31 2.89 -4.44
N ILE A 36 23.97 2.25 -3.32
CA ILE A 36 23.32 2.92 -2.20
C ILE A 36 24.35 3.86 -1.56
N PRO A 37 24.07 5.18 -1.49
CA PRO A 37 25.01 6.13 -0.91
C PRO A 37 25.14 5.93 0.60
N ALA A 38 26.28 6.33 1.15
CA ALA A 38 26.39 6.51 2.58
C ALA A 38 25.45 7.63 3.02
N GLY A 39 24.68 7.37 4.08
CA GLY A 39 23.70 8.33 4.58
C GLY A 39 22.68 7.64 5.50
N THR A 40 21.76 8.45 6.00
CA THR A 40 20.70 7.97 6.91
C THR A 40 19.35 8.04 6.20
N MET A 41 18.56 6.98 6.31
CA MET A 41 17.19 6.96 5.85
C MET A 41 16.39 8.08 6.51
N PRO A 42 15.81 9.02 5.74
CA PRO A 42 14.99 10.09 6.30
C PRO A 42 13.81 9.54 7.11
N ARG A 43 13.46 10.23 8.18
CA ARG A 43 12.34 9.86 9.05
C ARG A 43 11.32 10.99 9.14
N ARG A 44 10.07 10.64 9.36
CA ARG A 44 8.98 11.60 9.59
C ARG A 44 8.04 11.14 10.68
N ARG A 45 7.41 12.11 11.32
CA ARG A 45 6.36 11.87 12.31
C ARG A 45 5.15 11.18 11.64
N LEU A 46 4.63 10.13 12.26
CA LEU A 46 3.43 9.44 11.84
C LEU A 46 2.20 10.11 12.46
N GLY A 47 1.74 11.20 11.88
CA GLY A 47 0.63 11.98 12.42
C GLY A 47 0.80 12.32 13.91
N LYS A 48 -0.27 12.20 14.70
CA LYS A 48 -0.28 12.40 16.16
C LYS A 48 0.14 11.17 16.99
N THR A 49 0.62 10.10 16.35
CA THR A 49 0.97 8.84 17.08
C THR A 49 2.13 8.97 18.05
N GLY A 50 2.93 10.02 17.92
CA GLY A 50 4.17 10.16 18.70
C GLY A 50 5.35 9.35 18.14
N ILE A 51 5.17 8.60 17.06
CA ILE A 51 6.17 7.72 16.48
C ILE A 51 6.82 8.37 15.26
N ASP A 52 8.15 8.27 15.14
CA ASP A 52 8.89 8.58 13.92
C ASP A 52 9.19 7.30 13.16
N VAL A 53 8.87 7.29 11.87
CA VAL A 53 9.06 6.15 10.98
C VAL A 53 9.94 6.55 9.79
N SER A 54 10.55 5.57 9.12
CA SER A 54 11.30 5.82 7.88
C SER A 54 10.36 6.42 6.81
N LEU A 55 10.86 7.39 6.05
CA LEU A 55 10.11 7.98 4.93
C LEU A 55 9.80 6.95 3.84
N MET A 56 10.70 5.98 3.63
CA MET A 56 10.45 4.80 2.81
C MET A 56 9.73 3.74 3.64
N GLY A 57 8.59 3.26 3.14
CA GLY A 57 7.93 2.04 3.60
C GLY A 57 8.11 0.91 2.57
N LEU A 58 8.44 -0.30 3.03
CA LEU A 58 8.52 -1.46 2.15
C LEU A 58 7.14 -2.06 1.95
N GLY A 59 6.67 -2.09 0.69
CA GLY A 59 5.35 -2.58 0.30
C GLY A 59 5.27 -4.12 0.32
N GLY A 60 4.36 -4.63 1.14
CA GLY A 60 4.23 -6.06 1.45
C GLY A 60 3.80 -6.94 0.29
N PHE A 61 2.93 -6.47 -0.61
CA PHE A 61 2.52 -7.29 -1.76
C PHE A 61 3.73 -7.84 -2.53
N HIS A 62 4.77 -7.03 -2.71
CA HIS A 62 5.98 -7.40 -3.44
C HIS A 62 6.89 -8.37 -2.67
N ILE A 63 6.79 -8.44 -1.33
CA ILE A 63 7.49 -9.45 -0.53
C ILE A 63 6.98 -10.87 -0.85
N GLY A 64 5.73 -11.00 -1.26
CA GLY A 64 5.14 -12.28 -1.69
C GLY A 64 5.58 -12.77 -3.07
N ILE A 65 6.15 -11.91 -3.94
CA ILE A 65 6.44 -12.21 -5.36
C ILE A 65 7.71 -13.08 -5.57
N PRO A 66 8.86 -12.86 -4.90
CA PRO A 66 10.05 -13.68 -5.14
C PRO A 66 9.76 -15.18 -5.13
N LYS A 67 10.41 -15.95 -6.00
CA LYS A 67 10.18 -17.41 -6.08
C LYS A 67 10.58 -18.09 -4.79
N GLU A 68 11.73 -17.72 -4.24
CA GLU A 68 12.31 -18.32 -3.04
C GLU A 68 12.06 -17.43 -1.80
N ASP A 69 11.68 -18.05 -0.69
CA ASP A 69 11.44 -17.34 0.56
C ASP A 69 12.70 -16.62 1.06
N ARG A 70 13.90 -17.22 0.88
CA ARG A 70 15.19 -16.59 1.23
C ARG A 70 15.43 -15.28 0.50
N GLU A 71 14.94 -15.11 -0.73
CA GLU A 71 15.07 -13.84 -1.46
C GLU A 71 14.19 -12.74 -0.85
N ALA A 72 12.97 -13.11 -0.47
CA ALA A 72 12.08 -12.18 0.23
C ALA A 72 12.65 -11.75 1.59
N VAL A 73 13.17 -12.72 2.37
CA VAL A 73 13.84 -12.44 3.65
C VAL A 73 15.05 -11.53 3.45
N ARG A 74 15.86 -11.76 2.41
CA ARG A 74 17.02 -10.92 2.07
C ARG A 74 16.60 -9.50 1.74
N LEU A 75 15.52 -9.29 0.96
CA LEU A 75 14.97 -7.96 0.67
C LEU A 75 14.61 -7.21 1.96
N VAL A 76 13.88 -7.86 2.86
CA VAL A 76 13.48 -7.28 4.15
C VAL A 76 14.73 -6.91 5.00
N HIS A 77 15.68 -7.83 5.14
CA HIS A 77 16.90 -7.56 5.91
C HIS A 77 17.72 -6.43 5.32
N THR A 78 17.94 -6.42 3.99
CA THR A 78 18.65 -5.33 3.32
C THR A 78 17.96 -3.99 3.52
N ALA A 79 16.62 -3.94 3.45
CA ALA A 79 15.87 -2.72 3.74
C ALA A 79 16.10 -2.24 5.18
N MET A 80 16.05 -3.16 6.17
CA MET A 80 16.31 -2.85 7.58
C MET A 80 17.75 -2.33 7.81
N ASP A 81 18.74 -2.98 7.21
CA ASP A 81 20.15 -2.59 7.33
C ASP A 81 20.43 -1.19 6.80
N HIS A 82 19.58 -0.71 5.86
CA HIS A 82 19.61 0.65 5.32
C HIS A 82 18.61 1.61 5.98
N GLY A 83 18.07 1.24 7.16
CA GLY A 83 17.28 2.12 8.02
C GLY A 83 15.79 2.20 7.68
N VAL A 84 15.27 1.32 6.83
CA VAL A 84 13.81 1.19 6.64
C VAL A 84 13.23 0.57 7.90
N THR A 85 12.28 1.28 8.51
CA THR A 85 11.61 0.84 9.74
C THR A 85 10.11 0.61 9.56
N PHE A 86 9.53 0.97 8.42
CA PHE A 86 8.09 0.83 8.15
C PHE A 86 7.83 -0.30 7.15
N PHE A 87 7.11 -1.33 7.58
CA PHE A 87 6.76 -2.50 6.78
C PHE A 87 5.24 -2.59 6.62
N ASP A 88 4.79 -2.43 5.37
CA ASP A 88 3.40 -2.60 4.96
C ASP A 88 3.12 -4.07 4.67
N ASN A 89 1.95 -4.58 5.08
CA ASN A 89 1.46 -5.89 4.68
C ASN A 89 -0.07 -5.88 4.56
N CYS A 90 -0.67 -7.02 4.23
CA CYS A 90 -2.10 -7.25 4.20
C CYS A 90 -2.40 -8.75 4.38
N TRP A 91 -3.52 -9.03 5.01
CA TRP A 91 -4.02 -10.38 5.23
C TRP A 91 -4.17 -11.21 3.94
N ASP A 92 -4.63 -10.57 2.85
CA ASP A 92 -4.89 -11.21 1.56
C ASP A 92 -3.65 -11.30 0.63
N TYR A 93 -2.59 -10.55 0.89
CA TYR A 93 -1.45 -10.44 -0.01
C TYR A 93 -0.79 -11.79 -0.29
N ASN A 94 -0.88 -12.22 -1.57
CA ASN A 94 -0.35 -13.51 -2.03
C ASN A 94 -0.86 -14.67 -1.18
N GLU A 95 -2.17 -14.66 -0.85
CA GLU A 95 -2.81 -15.71 -0.04
C GLU A 95 -2.15 -15.89 1.34
N GLY A 96 -1.74 -14.77 1.96
CA GLY A 96 -1.05 -14.75 3.26
C GLY A 96 0.45 -15.03 3.20
N LYS A 97 1.02 -15.39 2.05
CA LYS A 97 2.45 -15.69 1.90
C LYS A 97 3.32 -14.49 2.24
N SER A 98 2.83 -13.28 1.94
CA SER A 98 3.53 -12.04 2.27
C SER A 98 3.73 -11.85 3.77
N GLU A 99 2.70 -12.13 4.58
CA GLU A 99 2.79 -12.08 6.05
C GLU A 99 3.68 -13.18 6.62
N LEU A 100 3.62 -14.41 6.07
CA LEU A 100 4.49 -15.52 6.47
C LEU A 100 5.98 -15.17 6.29
N ARG A 101 6.33 -14.58 5.14
CA ARG A 101 7.70 -14.16 4.82
C ARG A 101 8.19 -13.01 5.68
N LEU A 102 7.30 -12.03 5.94
CA LEU A 102 7.63 -10.94 6.85
C LEU A 102 7.87 -11.47 8.27
N GLY A 103 7.01 -12.37 8.76
CA GLY A 103 7.17 -13.01 10.06
C GLY A 103 8.48 -13.77 10.20
N GLU A 104 8.91 -14.48 9.16
CA GLU A 104 10.21 -15.15 9.12
C GLU A 104 11.36 -14.13 9.17
N ALA A 105 11.31 -13.10 8.33
CA ALA A 105 12.34 -12.07 8.26
C ALA A 105 12.50 -11.29 9.58
N LEU A 106 11.41 -11.09 10.31
CA LEU A 106 11.41 -10.34 11.57
C LEU A 106 11.71 -11.20 12.81
N SER A 107 11.98 -12.49 12.65
CA SER A 107 12.38 -13.36 13.75
C SER A 107 13.73 -12.95 14.37
N GLY A 108 14.05 -13.50 15.55
CA GLY A 108 15.34 -13.28 16.20
C GLY A 108 15.56 -11.85 16.69
N GLY A 109 14.54 -11.21 17.30
CA GLY A 109 14.63 -9.89 17.91
C GLY A 109 14.66 -8.72 16.91
N ARG A 110 14.15 -8.94 15.70
CA ARG A 110 14.03 -7.87 14.68
C ARG A 110 12.69 -7.17 14.72
N ARG A 111 11.63 -7.86 15.18
CA ARG A 111 10.27 -7.32 15.26
C ARG A 111 10.20 -6.00 16.05
N GLU A 112 10.92 -5.90 17.14
CA GLU A 112 10.93 -4.76 18.05
C GLU A 112 11.63 -3.52 17.46
N LYS A 113 12.40 -3.70 16.38
CA LYS A 113 13.16 -2.63 15.72
C LYS A 113 12.37 -1.90 14.64
N VAL A 114 11.18 -2.39 14.31
CA VAL A 114 10.41 -1.94 13.16
C VAL A 114 8.95 -1.64 13.52
N PHE A 115 8.31 -0.83 12.70
CA PHE A 115 6.89 -0.56 12.72
C PHE A 115 6.22 -1.45 11.66
N VAL A 116 5.40 -2.38 12.10
CA VAL A 116 4.70 -3.34 11.23
C VAL A 116 3.23 -2.96 11.15
N MET A 117 2.73 -2.88 9.92
CA MET A 117 1.30 -2.77 9.68
C MET A 117 0.77 -3.94 8.86
N THR A 118 -0.48 -4.26 9.09
CA THR A 118 -1.27 -5.13 8.21
C THR A 118 -2.64 -4.52 7.92
N LYS A 119 -3.39 -5.11 7.02
CA LYS A 119 -4.72 -4.66 6.61
C LYS A 119 -5.69 -5.83 6.64
N LEU A 120 -6.96 -5.52 6.89
CA LEU A 120 -8.03 -6.51 6.97
C LEU A 120 -9.15 -6.14 6.01
N ASP A 121 -9.63 -7.12 5.26
CA ASP A 121 -10.74 -6.98 4.32
C ASP A 121 -12.11 -7.06 4.99
N GLY A 122 -12.18 -7.71 6.14
CA GLY A 122 -13.41 -7.93 6.89
C GLY A 122 -14.17 -6.65 7.20
N ARG A 123 -15.48 -6.66 6.95
CA ARG A 123 -16.38 -5.57 7.28
C ARG A 123 -17.22 -5.88 8.52
N THR A 124 -17.32 -7.16 8.88
CA THR A 124 -17.97 -7.60 10.13
C THR A 124 -16.94 -7.75 11.25
N LYS A 125 -17.40 -7.66 12.48
CA LYS A 125 -16.58 -7.90 13.68
C LYS A 125 -15.91 -9.27 13.66
N GLU A 126 -16.69 -10.31 13.31
CA GLU A 126 -16.19 -11.69 13.27
C GLU A 126 -15.10 -11.87 12.21
N SER A 127 -15.37 -11.41 10.98
CA SER A 127 -14.40 -11.46 9.87
C SER A 127 -13.11 -10.72 10.22
N ALA A 128 -13.22 -9.49 10.73
CA ALA A 128 -12.05 -8.68 11.07
C ALA A 128 -11.20 -9.30 12.20
N LEU A 129 -11.84 -9.87 13.25
CA LEU A 129 -11.11 -10.59 14.31
C LEU A 129 -10.42 -11.83 13.77
N GLY A 130 -11.11 -12.65 12.98
CA GLY A 130 -10.54 -13.86 12.40
C GLY A 130 -9.34 -13.57 11.50
N GLN A 131 -9.44 -12.54 10.65
CA GLN A 131 -8.34 -12.11 9.79
C GLN A 131 -7.16 -11.56 10.61
N LEU A 132 -7.41 -10.78 11.67
CA LEU A 132 -6.35 -10.30 12.55
C LEU A 132 -5.60 -11.44 13.23
N GLU A 133 -6.30 -12.43 13.79
CA GLU A 133 -5.69 -13.59 14.44
C GLU A 133 -4.81 -14.38 13.45
N GLN A 134 -5.28 -14.54 12.21
CA GLN A 134 -4.48 -15.19 11.17
C GLN A 134 -3.23 -14.38 10.83
N SER A 135 -3.35 -13.05 10.69
CA SER A 135 -2.23 -12.15 10.43
C SER A 135 -1.16 -12.22 11.53
N LEU A 136 -1.57 -12.16 12.79
CA LEU A 136 -0.67 -12.28 13.94
C LEU A 136 0.06 -13.63 13.95
N LYS A 137 -0.68 -14.73 13.70
CA LYS A 137 -0.10 -16.08 13.61
C LYS A 137 0.91 -16.20 12.47
N ARG A 138 0.59 -15.70 11.25
CA ARG A 138 1.48 -15.73 10.08
C ARG A 138 2.75 -14.93 10.33
N MET A 139 2.62 -13.74 10.91
CA MET A 139 3.75 -12.87 11.24
C MET A 139 4.49 -13.26 12.51
N ARG A 140 4.07 -14.35 13.21
CA ARG A 140 4.71 -14.87 14.43
C ARG A 140 4.90 -13.80 15.51
N THR A 141 3.87 -12.99 15.74
CA THR A 141 3.88 -11.89 16.69
C THR A 141 2.57 -11.80 17.46
N GLU A 142 2.62 -11.36 18.71
CA GLU A 142 1.46 -11.11 19.55
C GLU A 142 0.77 -9.76 19.22
N MET A 143 1.50 -8.84 18.53
CA MET A 143 1.04 -7.49 18.29
C MET A 143 1.64 -6.91 17.00
N VAL A 144 0.81 -6.17 16.25
CA VAL A 144 1.24 -5.28 15.17
C VAL A 144 1.08 -3.81 15.57
N ASP A 145 1.84 -2.92 14.95
CA ASP A 145 1.77 -1.50 15.31
C ASP A 145 0.51 -0.84 14.75
N LEU A 146 0.13 -1.17 13.52
CA LEU A 146 -1.00 -0.56 12.85
C LEU A 146 -1.84 -1.61 12.13
N VAL A 147 -3.16 -1.53 12.29
CA VAL A 147 -4.11 -2.28 11.46
C VAL A 147 -4.96 -1.29 10.67
N GLN A 148 -5.12 -1.55 9.39
CA GLN A 148 -5.98 -0.75 8.52
C GLN A 148 -7.16 -1.57 7.99
N ILE A 149 -8.33 -0.92 7.89
CA ILE A 149 -9.43 -1.43 7.07
C ILE A 149 -8.98 -1.32 5.60
N HIS A 150 -8.88 -2.47 4.92
CA HIS A 150 -8.41 -2.58 3.55
C HIS A 150 -9.50 -2.24 2.54
N GLU A 151 -9.09 -1.72 1.39
CA GLU A 151 -9.97 -1.50 0.23
C GLU A 151 -11.32 -0.84 0.56
N VAL A 152 -11.29 0.29 1.27
CA VAL A 152 -12.48 1.16 1.40
C VAL A 152 -12.71 1.79 0.02
N ILE A 153 -13.46 1.08 -0.83
CA ILE A 153 -13.62 1.36 -2.27
C ILE A 153 -15.09 1.53 -2.68
N ARG A 154 -16.01 1.38 -1.73
CA ARG A 154 -17.47 1.57 -1.93
C ARG A 154 -17.98 2.62 -0.97
N MET A 155 -18.95 3.43 -1.42
CA MET A 155 -19.62 4.43 -0.55
C MET A 155 -20.32 3.80 0.66
N THR A 156 -20.66 2.51 0.59
CA THR A 156 -21.30 1.76 1.70
C THR A 156 -20.31 1.15 2.68
N ASP A 157 -19.01 1.14 2.38
CA ASP A 157 -18.01 0.56 3.28
C ASP A 157 -17.94 1.29 4.63
N PRO A 158 -18.00 2.64 4.72
CA PRO A 158 -17.96 3.36 5.98
C PRO A 158 -19.06 2.96 6.96
N GLU A 159 -20.31 2.89 6.50
CA GLU A 159 -21.46 2.52 7.32
C GLU A 159 -21.38 1.06 7.79
N ARG A 160 -20.90 0.16 6.94
CA ARG A 160 -20.70 -1.25 7.32
C ARG A 160 -19.63 -1.41 8.38
N VAL A 161 -18.53 -0.65 8.25
CA VAL A 161 -17.39 -0.70 9.16
C VAL A 161 -17.75 -0.16 10.55
N PHE A 162 -18.53 0.93 10.62
CA PHE A 162 -18.91 1.61 11.87
C PHE A 162 -20.28 1.17 12.42
N GLY A 163 -21.08 0.44 11.64
CA GLY A 163 -22.40 -0.05 12.07
C GLY A 163 -22.31 -1.13 13.17
N PRO A 164 -23.46 -1.50 13.74
CA PRO A 164 -23.52 -2.57 14.73
C PRO A 164 -22.93 -3.89 14.20
N GLY A 165 -22.02 -4.51 14.96
CA GLY A 165 -21.29 -5.70 14.52
C GLY A 165 -20.25 -5.45 13.42
N GLY A 166 -19.90 -4.20 13.15
CA GLY A 166 -18.91 -3.80 12.15
C GLY A 166 -17.47 -4.02 12.61
N ALA A 167 -16.57 -3.93 11.64
CA ALA A 167 -15.13 -4.18 11.86
C ALA A 167 -14.50 -3.26 12.92
N MET A 168 -15.00 -2.02 13.08
CA MET A 168 -14.44 -1.10 14.10
C MET A 168 -14.63 -1.62 15.52
N GLU A 169 -15.70 -2.34 15.82
CA GLU A 169 -15.85 -2.99 17.15
C GLU A 169 -14.71 -3.97 17.42
N ALA A 170 -14.32 -4.76 16.38
CA ALA A 170 -13.22 -5.71 16.46
C ALA A 170 -11.89 -5.00 16.71
N LEU A 171 -11.59 -3.95 15.93
CA LEU A 171 -10.31 -3.23 16.03
C LEU A 171 -10.18 -2.50 17.37
N VAL A 172 -11.24 -1.88 17.87
CA VAL A 172 -11.26 -1.24 19.19
C VAL A 172 -11.06 -2.27 20.30
N GLN A 173 -11.70 -3.43 20.20
CA GLN A 173 -11.51 -4.54 21.15
C GLN A 173 -10.07 -5.06 21.12
N ALA A 174 -9.52 -5.31 19.92
CA ALA A 174 -8.14 -5.78 19.75
C ALA A 174 -7.10 -4.75 20.25
N LYS A 175 -7.34 -3.46 20.04
CA LYS A 175 -6.51 -2.38 20.59
C LYS A 175 -6.50 -2.40 22.13
N LYS A 176 -7.66 -2.56 22.76
CA LYS A 176 -7.76 -2.69 24.23
C LYS A 176 -7.04 -3.94 24.74
N ALA A 177 -7.03 -5.03 23.96
CA ALA A 177 -6.33 -6.27 24.29
C ALA A 177 -4.82 -6.21 23.99
N GLY A 178 -4.28 -5.09 23.50
CA GLY A 178 -2.86 -4.92 23.21
C GLY A 178 -2.37 -5.59 21.92
N LYS A 179 -3.29 -6.09 21.07
CA LYS A 179 -2.94 -6.76 19.81
C LYS A 179 -2.58 -5.78 18.68
N LEU A 180 -2.92 -4.52 18.83
CA LEU A 180 -2.55 -3.43 17.92
C LEU A 180 -2.45 -2.09 18.67
N ARG A 181 -1.65 -1.16 18.13
CA ARG A 181 -1.46 0.18 18.73
C ARG A 181 -2.31 1.25 18.05
N PHE A 182 -2.36 1.21 16.73
CA PHE A 182 -2.97 2.25 15.89
C PHE A 182 -3.97 1.65 14.90
N ILE A 183 -4.96 2.45 14.52
CA ILE A 183 -6.02 2.05 13.58
C ILE A 183 -6.06 3.06 12.43
N GLY A 184 -6.10 2.54 11.20
CA GLY A 184 -6.23 3.32 9.98
C GLY A 184 -7.16 2.69 8.97
N PHE A 185 -7.20 3.27 7.79
CA PHE A 185 -7.86 2.67 6.63
C PHE A 185 -7.11 2.99 5.34
N THR A 186 -7.40 2.23 4.29
CA THR A 186 -6.85 2.43 2.96
C THR A 186 -7.90 2.18 1.88
N GLY A 187 -7.72 2.82 0.77
CA GLY A 187 -8.47 2.64 -0.46
C GLY A 187 -7.76 3.34 -1.61
N HIS A 188 -8.27 3.18 -2.80
CA HIS A 188 -7.59 3.69 -4.00
C HIS A 188 -8.53 4.11 -5.11
N LYS A 189 -9.85 3.93 -4.93
CA LYS A 189 -10.84 4.08 -6.00
C LYS A 189 -11.22 5.54 -6.24
N ASP A 190 -11.64 6.22 -5.18
CA ASP A 190 -12.19 7.58 -5.27
C ASP A 190 -11.89 8.35 -3.97
N PRO A 191 -11.37 9.59 -4.04
CA PRO A 191 -11.16 10.45 -2.89
C PRO A 191 -12.45 10.75 -2.11
N GLU A 192 -13.63 10.77 -2.75
CA GLU A 192 -14.91 10.97 -2.07
C GLU A 192 -15.20 9.89 -1.04
N ILE A 193 -14.86 8.64 -1.35
CA ILE A 193 -15.05 7.52 -0.42
C ILE A 193 -14.17 7.73 0.83
N HIS A 194 -12.94 8.23 0.66
CA HIS A 194 -12.06 8.55 1.79
C HIS A 194 -12.60 9.68 2.65
N LEU A 195 -13.09 10.76 2.03
CA LEU A 195 -13.68 11.89 2.74
C LEU A 195 -14.95 11.44 3.48
N HIS A 196 -15.75 10.58 2.87
CA HIS A 196 -16.93 9.99 3.51
C HIS A 196 -16.55 9.12 4.71
N MET A 197 -15.53 8.24 4.58
CA MET A 197 -15.02 7.45 5.70
C MET A 197 -14.55 8.30 6.87
N LEU A 198 -13.86 9.40 6.60
CA LEU A 198 -13.45 10.37 7.63
C LEU A 198 -14.66 11.08 8.28
N ALA A 199 -15.70 11.38 7.51
CA ALA A 199 -16.92 12.01 8.02
C ALA A 199 -17.71 11.06 8.92
N VAL A 200 -17.91 9.81 8.49
CA VAL A 200 -18.59 8.77 9.29
C VAL A 200 -17.81 8.49 10.57
N ALA A 201 -16.48 8.36 10.51
CA ALA A 201 -15.66 8.18 11.70
C ALA A 201 -15.87 9.33 12.72
N ARG A 202 -15.87 10.58 12.28
CA ARG A 202 -16.14 11.75 13.14
C ARG A 202 -17.54 11.70 13.76
N ALA A 203 -18.55 11.29 13.00
CA ALA A 203 -19.91 11.16 13.51
C ALA A 203 -20.02 10.09 14.63
N HIS A 204 -19.16 9.07 14.58
CA HIS A 204 -19.01 8.05 15.63
C HIS A 204 -18.02 8.43 16.75
N GLY A 205 -17.54 9.68 16.79
CA GLY A 205 -16.56 10.13 17.78
C GLY A 205 -15.18 9.48 17.64
N PHE A 206 -14.88 8.92 16.45
CA PHE A 206 -13.63 8.23 16.19
C PHE A 206 -12.71 9.06 15.28
N ARG A 207 -11.40 8.96 15.51
CA ARG A 207 -10.36 9.54 14.67
C ARG A 207 -9.35 8.46 14.31
N PHE A 208 -9.14 8.25 13.01
CA PHE A 208 -8.09 7.37 12.52
C PHE A 208 -6.69 7.93 12.83
N ASP A 209 -5.76 7.03 13.14
CA ASP A 209 -4.35 7.37 13.35
C ASP A 209 -3.64 7.57 12.00
N THR A 210 -4.01 6.80 10.97
CA THR A 210 -3.43 6.87 9.61
C THR A 210 -4.47 6.67 8.53
N VAL A 211 -4.17 7.20 7.33
CA VAL A 211 -4.90 6.92 6.08
C VAL A 211 -3.91 6.65 4.97
N GLN A 212 -4.10 5.54 4.26
CA GLN A 212 -3.27 5.16 3.12
C GLN A 212 -4.02 5.36 1.81
N MET A 213 -3.37 6.01 0.84
CA MET A 213 -3.97 6.38 -0.43
C MET A 213 -2.92 6.53 -1.53
N PRO A 214 -3.29 6.50 -2.82
CA PRO A 214 -2.38 6.81 -3.91
C PRO A 214 -1.81 8.23 -3.78
N ILE A 215 -0.48 8.35 -3.87
CA ILE A 215 0.24 9.62 -3.95
C ILE A 215 1.34 9.47 -4.99
N ASN A 216 1.18 10.11 -6.13
CA ASN A 216 2.07 9.99 -7.28
C ASN A 216 1.90 11.17 -8.26
N ALA A 217 2.79 11.32 -9.23
CA ALA A 217 2.78 12.44 -10.18
C ALA A 217 1.65 12.40 -11.23
N PHE A 218 0.88 11.31 -11.31
CA PHE A 218 -0.29 11.17 -12.20
C PHE A 218 -1.59 11.55 -11.48
N ASP A 219 -1.65 11.35 -10.17
CA ASP A 219 -2.82 11.62 -9.32
C ASP A 219 -3.43 13.02 -9.49
N PRO A 220 -2.63 14.12 -9.64
CA PRO A 220 -3.17 15.47 -9.78
C PRO A 220 -4.13 15.68 -10.98
N HIS A 221 -4.16 14.76 -11.94
CA HIS A 221 -4.92 14.92 -13.20
C HIS A 221 -6.28 14.23 -13.20
N TYR A 222 -6.51 13.26 -12.28
CA TYR A 222 -7.75 12.50 -12.26
C TYR A 222 -8.12 12.05 -10.85
N GLN A 223 -9.30 12.42 -10.35
CA GLN A 223 -9.80 12.04 -9.00
C GLN A 223 -8.69 12.06 -7.95
N SER A 224 -8.10 13.25 -7.75
CA SER A 224 -6.87 13.43 -7.01
C SER A 224 -7.05 13.25 -5.51
N PHE A 225 -6.38 12.26 -4.94
CA PHE A 225 -6.21 12.10 -3.49
C PHE A 225 -5.29 13.18 -2.90
N GLU A 226 -4.25 13.56 -3.64
CA GLU A 226 -3.34 14.62 -3.22
C GLU A 226 -4.04 15.96 -3.02
N LYS A 227 -4.95 16.33 -3.94
CA LYS A 227 -5.66 17.62 -3.87
C LYS A 227 -6.81 17.62 -2.89
N ARG A 228 -7.46 16.48 -2.65
CA ARG A 228 -8.74 16.42 -1.96
C ARG A 228 -8.64 15.80 -0.55
N VAL A 229 -7.89 14.72 -0.39
CA VAL A 229 -7.78 13.98 0.88
C VAL A 229 -6.57 14.44 1.68
N LEU A 230 -5.40 14.57 1.05
CA LEU A 230 -4.15 14.89 1.75
C LEU A 230 -4.23 16.17 2.59
N PRO A 231 -4.83 17.28 2.13
CA PRO A 231 -4.98 18.48 2.95
C PRO A 231 -5.80 18.26 4.23
N GLU A 232 -6.85 17.43 4.17
CA GLU A 232 -7.65 17.08 5.35
C GLU A 232 -6.84 16.24 6.36
N LEU A 233 -5.98 15.33 5.88
CA LEU A 233 -5.11 14.54 6.75
C LEU A 233 -4.08 15.43 7.44
N VAL A 234 -3.43 16.32 6.71
CA VAL A 234 -2.44 17.28 7.25
C VAL A 234 -3.07 18.17 8.29
N LYS A 235 -4.23 18.78 7.97
CA LYS A 235 -4.98 19.67 8.89
C LYS A 235 -5.35 18.98 10.20
N ASN A 236 -5.72 17.70 10.14
CA ASN A 236 -6.14 16.92 11.31
C ASN A 236 -4.98 16.11 11.92
N GLU A 237 -3.74 16.26 11.43
CA GLU A 237 -2.55 15.55 11.87
C GLU A 237 -2.74 14.01 11.87
N ILE A 238 -3.46 13.49 10.86
CA ILE A 238 -3.59 12.08 10.59
C ILE A 238 -2.40 11.65 9.73
N GLY A 239 -1.73 10.56 10.09
CA GLY A 239 -0.57 10.05 9.34
C GLY A 239 -0.95 9.66 7.91
N ALA A 240 -0.50 10.43 6.92
CA ALA A 240 -0.72 10.13 5.52
C ALA A 240 0.30 9.11 5.03
N LEU A 241 -0.16 7.97 4.52
CA LEU A 241 0.67 6.92 3.93
C LEU A 241 0.45 6.95 2.40
N GLY A 242 1.45 7.42 1.67
CA GLY A 242 1.41 7.46 0.20
C GLY A 242 1.77 6.10 -0.38
N MET A 243 0.89 5.51 -1.16
CA MET A 243 1.15 4.26 -1.88
C MET A 243 1.10 4.46 -3.40
N LYS A 244 1.51 3.42 -4.15
CA LYS A 244 1.48 3.41 -5.62
C LYS A 244 2.24 4.57 -6.27
N PRO A 245 3.45 4.93 -5.78
CA PRO A 245 4.23 6.03 -6.37
C PRO A 245 4.63 5.75 -7.82
N LEU A 246 4.74 4.48 -8.21
CA LEU A 246 5.08 4.01 -9.56
C LEU A 246 3.87 3.41 -10.31
N GLY A 247 2.64 3.54 -9.77
CA GLY A 247 1.42 3.00 -10.38
C GLY A 247 1.45 1.49 -10.60
N SER A 248 2.08 0.74 -9.71
CA SER A 248 2.33 -0.71 -9.89
C SER A 248 3.09 -1.02 -11.18
N GLY A 249 4.07 -0.18 -11.55
CA GLY A 249 4.88 -0.29 -12.76
C GLY A 249 4.23 0.25 -14.04
N LEU A 250 2.95 0.63 -14.00
CA LEU A 250 2.23 1.13 -15.19
C LEU A 250 2.78 2.48 -15.66
N PHE A 251 3.21 3.36 -14.75
CA PHE A 251 3.76 4.66 -15.11
C PHE A 251 5.09 4.57 -15.88
N MET A 252 5.88 3.53 -15.57
CA MET A 252 7.14 3.29 -16.27
C MET A 252 6.94 2.98 -17.75
N LYS A 253 5.80 2.39 -18.13
CA LYS A 253 5.47 2.08 -19.53
C LYS A 253 5.20 3.33 -20.38
N THR A 254 4.99 4.48 -19.75
CA THR A 254 4.79 5.75 -20.47
C THR A 254 6.08 6.41 -20.93
N ASN A 255 7.23 6.01 -20.36
CA ASN A 255 8.53 6.64 -20.57
C ASN A 255 8.59 8.16 -20.28
N ILE A 256 7.59 8.71 -19.56
CA ILE A 256 7.51 10.15 -19.22
C ILE A 256 8.49 10.52 -18.12
N ALA A 257 8.69 9.62 -17.16
CA ALA A 257 9.55 9.85 -16.01
C ALA A 257 10.23 8.55 -15.55
N SER A 258 11.39 8.68 -14.95
CA SER A 258 12.12 7.57 -14.34
C SER A 258 11.54 7.20 -12.96
N ALA A 259 11.81 5.98 -12.49
CA ALA A 259 11.38 5.56 -11.15
C ALA A 259 11.94 6.47 -10.04
N PRO A 260 13.22 6.88 -10.05
CA PRO A 260 13.73 7.85 -9.09
C PRO A 260 12.99 9.20 -9.10
N GLU A 261 12.62 9.73 -10.27
CA GLU A 261 11.84 10.98 -10.35
C GLU A 261 10.45 10.81 -9.71
N LEU A 262 9.75 9.72 -10.02
CA LEU A 262 8.43 9.44 -9.46
C LEU A 262 8.48 9.22 -7.94
N LEU A 263 9.49 8.53 -7.42
CA LEU A 263 9.72 8.36 -5.99
C LEU A 263 10.03 9.71 -5.31
N ARG A 264 10.90 10.55 -5.91
CA ARG A 264 11.23 11.88 -5.39
C ARG A 264 9.99 12.79 -5.36
N TYR A 265 9.08 12.66 -6.32
CA TYR A 265 7.80 13.35 -6.27
C TYR A 265 6.99 12.92 -5.05
N ALA A 266 6.74 11.63 -4.90
CA ALA A 266 5.92 11.12 -3.80
C ALA A 266 6.51 11.47 -2.42
N MET A 267 7.83 11.33 -2.24
CA MET A 267 8.52 11.70 -1.00
C MET A 267 8.54 13.22 -0.72
N SER A 268 8.29 14.06 -1.73
CA SER A 268 8.21 15.51 -1.55
C SER A 268 6.85 15.99 -1.01
N ARG A 269 5.83 15.14 -1.07
CA ARG A 269 4.51 15.45 -0.54
C ARG A 269 4.50 15.38 1.01
N PRO A 270 3.56 16.03 1.69
CA PRO A 270 3.46 16.00 3.15
C PRO A 270 2.87 14.67 3.65
N VAL A 271 3.48 13.56 3.22
CA VAL A 271 3.19 12.21 3.70
C VAL A 271 4.13 11.81 4.82
N SER A 272 3.68 10.97 5.74
CA SER A 272 4.53 10.38 6.78
C SER A 272 5.43 9.28 6.21
N VAL A 273 4.90 8.50 5.27
CA VAL A 273 5.60 7.38 4.62
C VAL A 273 5.25 7.36 3.13
N THR A 274 6.23 7.07 2.29
CA THR A 274 6.03 6.66 0.89
C THR A 274 6.26 5.17 0.78
N ILE A 275 5.20 4.40 0.55
CA ILE A 275 5.25 2.94 0.45
C ILE A 275 5.53 2.56 -1.01
N THR A 276 6.65 1.88 -1.23
CA THR A 276 7.04 1.37 -2.55
C THR A 276 7.29 -0.13 -2.50
N GLY A 277 6.86 -0.84 -3.55
CA GLY A 277 7.07 -2.28 -3.69
C GLY A 277 8.44 -2.58 -4.29
N CYS A 278 9.13 -3.57 -3.73
CA CYS A 278 10.41 -4.06 -4.22
C CYS A 278 10.37 -5.59 -4.24
N ASP A 279 10.35 -6.17 -5.43
CA ASP A 279 10.30 -7.62 -5.68
C ASP A 279 11.65 -8.21 -6.09
N THR A 280 12.63 -7.37 -6.37
CA THR A 280 14.01 -7.75 -6.68
C THR A 280 15.01 -6.87 -5.94
N MET A 281 16.22 -7.37 -5.75
CA MET A 281 17.30 -6.61 -5.09
C MET A 281 17.63 -5.33 -5.85
N GLY A 282 17.69 -5.37 -7.17
CA GLY A 282 17.99 -4.17 -7.97
C GLY A 282 16.93 -3.07 -7.85
N VAL A 283 15.64 -3.44 -7.73
CA VAL A 283 14.55 -2.47 -7.46
C VAL A 283 14.67 -1.91 -6.05
N LEU A 284 15.02 -2.73 -5.07
CA LEU A 284 15.26 -2.27 -3.70
C LEU A 284 16.45 -1.30 -3.63
N GLU A 285 17.58 -1.64 -4.26
CA GLU A 285 18.76 -0.77 -4.31
C GLU A 285 18.45 0.59 -4.95
N GLN A 286 17.70 0.60 -6.06
CA GLN A 286 17.24 1.83 -6.70
C GLN A 286 16.38 2.69 -5.76
N ALA A 287 15.44 2.07 -5.06
CA ALA A 287 14.60 2.76 -4.10
C ALA A 287 15.44 3.32 -2.94
N LEU A 288 16.27 2.49 -2.30
CA LEU A 288 17.17 2.92 -1.20
C LEU A 288 18.09 4.07 -1.63
N ALA A 289 18.72 3.95 -2.81
CA ALA A 289 19.57 5.02 -3.35
C ALA A 289 18.78 6.32 -3.53
N THR A 290 17.52 6.23 -3.96
CA THR A 290 16.65 7.40 -4.16
C THR A 290 16.28 8.06 -2.83
N PHE A 291 15.89 7.27 -1.80
CA PHE A 291 15.46 7.81 -0.52
C PHE A 291 16.63 8.33 0.34
N ILE A 292 17.80 7.67 0.31
CA ILE A 292 18.96 8.04 1.12
C ILE A 292 19.76 9.16 0.46
N GLY A 293 20.03 9.04 -0.84
CA GLY A 293 20.87 9.99 -1.58
C GLY A 293 20.10 11.07 -2.35
N GLY A 294 18.80 10.83 -2.57
CA GLY A 294 17.94 11.77 -3.29
C GLY A 294 17.40 12.88 -2.38
N THR A 295 17.31 14.08 -2.91
CA THR A 295 16.56 15.16 -2.27
C THR A 295 15.09 15.10 -2.70
N ALA A 296 14.18 15.42 -1.81
CA ALA A 296 12.78 15.65 -2.16
C ALA A 296 12.70 16.72 -3.27
N MET A 297 11.76 16.60 -4.19
CA MET A 297 11.57 17.61 -5.23
C MET A 297 11.15 18.95 -4.61
N ARG A 298 11.74 20.04 -5.08
CA ARG A 298 11.26 21.39 -4.80
C ARG A 298 9.97 21.62 -5.59
N ALA A 299 9.14 22.57 -5.16
CA ALA A 299 7.86 22.86 -5.80
C ALA A 299 7.95 23.05 -7.33
N PRO A 300 8.89 23.86 -7.89
CA PRO A 300 8.99 24.01 -9.35
C PRO A 300 9.40 22.73 -10.10
N GLU A 301 10.15 21.84 -9.47
CA GLU A 301 10.52 20.54 -10.07
C GLU A 301 9.31 19.59 -10.12
N ALA A 302 8.53 19.59 -9.03
CA ALA A 302 7.30 18.79 -8.93
C ALA A 302 6.24 19.28 -9.93
N GLU A 303 6.05 20.61 -10.07
CA GLU A 303 5.14 21.22 -11.03
C GLU A 303 5.50 20.83 -12.47
N LYS A 304 6.77 20.93 -12.86
CA LYS A 304 7.25 20.50 -14.18
C LYS A 304 7.02 19.01 -14.44
N LEU A 305 7.15 18.16 -13.41
CA LEU A 305 6.85 16.73 -13.57
C LEU A 305 5.36 16.51 -13.78
N VAL A 306 4.50 17.20 -13.00
CA VAL A 306 3.04 17.15 -13.19
C VAL A 306 2.65 17.64 -14.58
N GLU A 307 3.23 18.75 -15.09
CA GLU A 307 2.99 19.22 -16.45
C GLU A 307 3.36 18.15 -17.49
N ARG A 308 4.52 17.49 -17.34
CA ARG A 308 4.93 16.40 -18.24
C ARG A 308 3.96 15.23 -18.25
N THR A 309 3.44 14.84 -17.09
CA THR A 309 2.50 13.71 -16.96
C THR A 309 1.10 14.03 -17.50
N ALA A 310 0.73 15.30 -17.65
CA ALA A 310 -0.60 15.72 -18.07
C ALA A 310 -1.06 15.10 -19.40
N SER A 311 -0.13 14.90 -20.35
CA SER A 311 -0.44 14.33 -21.66
C SER A 311 -0.92 12.88 -21.64
N VAL A 312 -0.56 12.12 -20.58
CA VAL A 312 -0.85 10.68 -20.43
C VAL A 312 -1.71 10.34 -19.21
N ALA A 313 -1.94 11.29 -18.29
CA ALA A 313 -2.61 11.04 -17.01
C ALA A 313 -4.06 11.60 -16.95
N LYS A 314 -4.51 12.36 -17.94
CA LYS A 314 -5.70 13.20 -17.90
C LYS A 314 -7.00 12.48 -17.52
N ASP A 315 -7.16 11.23 -17.91
CA ASP A 315 -8.38 10.41 -17.73
C ASP A 315 -8.17 9.22 -16.78
N GLY A 316 -7.05 9.18 -16.05
CA GLY A 316 -6.71 8.08 -15.14
C GLY A 316 -6.35 6.78 -15.86
N THR A 317 -6.09 6.80 -17.18
CA THR A 317 -5.81 5.59 -17.97
C THR A 317 -4.71 4.72 -17.39
N HIS A 318 -3.65 5.32 -16.80
CA HIS A 318 -2.55 4.59 -16.18
C HIS A 318 -2.75 4.32 -14.69
N GLU A 319 -3.79 4.88 -14.09
CA GLU A 319 -4.19 4.63 -12.71
C GLU A 319 -5.29 3.56 -12.64
N LYS A 320 -4.97 2.34 -13.12
CA LYS A 320 -5.92 1.22 -13.20
C LYS A 320 -6.57 0.87 -11.85
N PHE A 321 -5.93 1.22 -10.74
CA PHE A 321 -6.51 1.11 -9.41
C PHE A 321 -7.69 2.07 -9.17
N LYS A 322 -7.80 3.20 -9.90
CA LYS A 322 -8.97 4.08 -9.91
C LYS A 322 -10.00 3.63 -10.94
N THR A 323 -9.56 3.28 -12.16
CA THR A 323 -10.42 3.16 -13.36
C THR A 323 -10.82 1.74 -13.72
N SER A 324 -10.37 0.71 -13.01
CA SER A 324 -10.74 -0.69 -13.26
C SER A 324 -10.86 -1.47 -11.96
N THR A 325 -11.34 -2.72 -12.04
CA THR A 325 -11.42 -3.65 -10.91
C THR A 325 -10.17 -4.50 -10.73
N MET A 326 -9.11 -4.22 -11.48
CA MET A 326 -7.86 -5.02 -11.48
C MET A 326 -7.21 -5.10 -10.09
N PHE A 327 -7.40 -4.10 -9.25
CA PHE A 327 -6.80 -4.00 -7.91
C PHE A 327 -7.84 -4.15 -6.79
N ASP A 328 -9.06 -4.58 -7.11
CA ASP A 328 -10.18 -4.66 -6.17
C ASP A 328 -10.34 -6.12 -5.69
N GLY A 329 -9.44 -6.57 -4.80
CA GLY A 329 -9.44 -7.93 -4.26
C GLY A 329 -10.78 -8.27 -3.59
N THR A 330 -11.34 -7.36 -2.81
CA THR A 330 -12.64 -7.54 -2.15
C THR A 330 -13.84 -7.53 -3.11
N THR A 331 -13.67 -7.09 -4.35
CA THR A 331 -14.67 -7.24 -5.41
C THR A 331 -14.57 -8.61 -6.08
N ALA A 332 -13.34 -9.10 -6.27
CA ALA A 332 -13.09 -10.44 -6.80
C ALA A 332 -13.47 -11.54 -5.80
N HIS A 333 -13.28 -11.27 -4.51
CA HIS A 333 -13.53 -12.19 -3.40
C HIS A 333 -14.46 -11.58 -2.33
N PRO A 334 -15.76 -11.36 -2.64
CA PRO A 334 -16.67 -10.66 -1.74
C PRO A 334 -16.89 -11.39 -0.40
N LYS A 335 -16.63 -12.68 -0.32
CA LYS A 335 -16.68 -13.46 0.92
C LYS A 335 -15.70 -12.97 1.98
N TRP A 336 -14.56 -12.39 1.59
CA TRP A 336 -13.57 -11.86 2.53
C TRP A 336 -14.13 -10.74 3.42
N LEU A 337 -15.14 -10.02 2.93
CA LEU A 337 -15.83 -8.99 3.71
C LEU A 337 -16.59 -9.56 4.92
N GLU A 338 -17.02 -10.83 4.84
CA GLU A 338 -17.88 -11.50 5.83
C GLU A 338 -17.15 -12.62 6.58
N LYS A 339 -16.08 -13.19 6.00
CA LYS A 339 -15.37 -14.36 6.51
C LYS A 339 -13.87 -14.22 6.46
N ALA A 340 -13.18 -14.89 7.38
CA ALA A 340 -11.70 -14.99 7.40
C ALA A 340 -11.23 -16.26 6.68
N GLU A 341 -11.59 -16.41 5.42
CA GLU A 341 -11.24 -17.56 4.57
C GLU A 341 -10.56 -17.07 3.29
N ILE A 342 -9.35 -17.57 3.01
CA ILE A 342 -8.61 -17.39 1.75
C ILE A 342 -8.64 -18.69 0.95
#